data_729ab4bc71b52af8c05b0240a9d50df3
#
_entry.id   729ab4bc71b52af8c05b0240a9d50df3
#
_cell.length_a   1.000
_cell.length_b   1.000
_cell.length_c   1.000
_cell.angle_alpha   90.00
_cell.angle_beta   90.00
_cell.angle_gamma   90.00
#
_symmetry.space_group_name_H-M   'P 1'
#
loop_
_entity.id
_entity.type
_entity.pdbx_description
1 polymer ?
#
loop_
_entity_poly.entity_id
_entity_poly.type
_entity_poly.pdbx_seq_one_letter_code
_entity_poly.pdbx_strand_id
1 'polypeptide(L)'
;MPSSRSNAELKWSPIEGRVALVAPASAIAEEVLEATLRQLEVLGVDYHLGEHADARYRYLAGTPQQRLEDFHAAFELEGVSAVWCLRGGYGCGQLVPRLDWKRLQAASPRPLIGFSDISILLSAFHRHGLPAIHGPVATALGLQPLSAPSEQRERLASLASVSHVLAGNPGKLPAQHLAGPKHSVEGILIGGNLTALACMAGTEGALHVPDGAILILEDVGEPYYRLERSLWQLLNSRGGARLGAVCLGGFTDCPRKGVAHSLEEIISEYVATLGVPLYHGLPSGHGAHNRAWPYGRRALLEGKSLRWD
;
A
#
# COMPACT_ATOMS: atom_id res chain seq x y z
N MET A 1 -1.64 -43.10 -7.21
CA MET A 1 -2.41 -42.01 -7.85
C MET A 1 -1.96 -40.71 -7.23
N PRO A 2 -1.33 -39.78 -7.96
CA PRO A 2 -0.96 -38.48 -7.38
C PRO A 2 -2.24 -37.65 -7.20
N SER A 3 -2.47 -37.18 -5.99
CA SER A 3 -3.56 -36.29 -5.63
C SER A 3 -3.50 -35.02 -6.49
N SER A 4 -4.60 -34.70 -7.15
CA SER A 4 -4.78 -33.43 -7.85
C SER A 4 -4.56 -32.27 -6.88
N ARG A 5 -3.39 -31.64 -6.95
CA ARG A 5 -3.16 -30.33 -6.35
C ARG A 5 -4.14 -29.38 -7.04
N SER A 6 -5.18 -28.94 -6.35
CA SER A 6 -6.01 -27.86 -6.82
C SER A 6 -5.11 -26.63 -6.92
N ASN A 7 -4.62 -26.34 -8.12
CA ASN A 7 -3.97 -25.07 -8.41
C ASN A 7 -5.04 -23.99 -8.18
N ALA A 8 -4.89 -23.22 -7.12
CA ALA A 8 -5.68 -22.02 -6.96
C ALA A 8 -5.27 -21.07 -8.10
N GLU A 9 -6.19 -20.82 -9.04
CA GLU A 9 -5.95 -19.91 -10.16
C GLU A 9 -6.13 -18.47 -9.70
N LEU A 10 -5.29 -17.59 -10.23
CA LEU A 10 -5.43 -16.15 -10.03
C LEU A 10 -6.65 -15.66 -10.84
N LYS A 11 -7.70 -15.24 -10.13
CA LYS A 11 -8.90 -14.64 -10.74
C LYS A 11 -8.64 -13.17 -11.04
N TRP A 12 -7.98 -12.89 -12.18
CA TRP A 12 -7.69 -11.55 -12.63
C TRP A 12 -8.84 -10.99 -13.46
N SER A 13 -9.34 -9.81 -13.09
CA SER A 13 -10.32 -9.09 -13.92
C SER A 13 -9.56 -8.36 -15.04
N PRO A 14 -10.08 -8.38 -16.29
CA PRO A 14 -9.45 -7.63 -17.37
C PRO A 14 -9.24 -6.17 -16.99
N ILE A 15 -8.05 -5.65 -17.28
CA ILE A 15 -7.73 -4.22 -17.17
C ILE A 15 -7.85 -3.65 -18.58
N GLU A 16 -8.68 -2.64 -18.75
CA GLU A 16 -8.75 -1.90 -20.00
C GLU A 16 -7.53 -1.01 -20.15
N GLY A 17 -6.88 -1.08 -21.32
CA GLY A 17 -5.66 -0.31 -21.61
C GLY A 17 -4.41 -0.95 -21.04
N ARG A 18 -3.36 -0.15 -20.96
CA ARG A 18 -2.00 -0.54 -20.58
C ARG A 18 -1.70 -0.16 -19.14
N VAL A 19 -0.89 -0.94 -18.45
CA VAL A 19 -0.34 -0.61 -17.13
C VAL A 19 1.11 -0.14 -17.29
N ALA A 20 1.45 1.04 -16.77
CA ALA A 20 2.85 1.46 -16.70
C ALA A 20 3.51 0.92 -15.41
N LEU A 21 4.67 0.28 -15.56
CA LEU A 21 5.45 -0.31 -14.48
C LEU A 21 6.64 0.59 -14.15
N VAL A 22 6.73 1.04 -12.90
CA VAL A 22 7.81 1.94 -12.43
C VAL A 22 8.46 1.42 -11.16
N ALA A 23 9.72 1.75 -10.95
CA ALA A 23 10.49 1.39 -9.77
C ALA A 23 10.93 2.63 -8.98
N PRO A 24 10.05 3.31 -8.22
CA PRO A 24 10.38 4.57 -7.56
C PRO A 24 11.22 4.40 -6.30
N ALA A 25 11.45 3.19 -5.82
CA ALA A 25 12.10 2.86 -4.56
C ALA A 25 13.34 1.97 -4.74
N SER A 26 13.35 0.79 -4.12
CA SER A 26 14.51 -0.12 -4.14
C SER A 26 14.66 -0.87 -5.47
N ALA A 27 15.91 -1.23 -5.79
CA ALA A 27 16.26 -2.07 -6.93
C ALA A 27 15.59 -3.45 -6.84
N ILE A 28 15.28 -4.02 -7.99
CA ILE A 28 14.62 -5.31 -8.16
C ILE A 28 15.67 -6.33 -8.59
N ALA A 29 15.53 -7.58 -8.16
CA ALA A 29 16.34 -8.67 -8.69
C ALA A 29 15.85 -9.02 -10.09
N GLU A 30 16.79 -9.24 -11.02
CA GLU A 30 16.50 -9.46 -12.44
C GLU A 30 15.53 -10.62 -12.66
N GLU A 31 15.77 -11.73 -11.97
CA GLU A 31 14.93 -12.94 -12.05
C GLU A 31 13.47 -12.69 -11.55
N VAL A 32 13.29 -11.79 -10.58
CA VAL A 32 11.94 -11.41 -10.07
C VAL A 32 11.25 -10.50 -11.08
N LEU A 33 11.97 -9.55 -11.68
CA LEU A 33 11.42 -8.69 -12.72
C LEU A 33 10.96 -9.51 -13.93
N GLU A 34 11.83 -10.35 -14.48
CA GLU A 34 11.48 -11.24 -15.59
C GLU A 34 10.28 -12.15 -15.29
N ALA A 35 10.26 -12.77 -14.09
CA ALA A 35 9.12 -13.59 -13.69
C ALA A 35 7.82 -12.77 -13.59
N THR A 36 7.90 -11.51 -13.16
CA THR A 36 6.76 -10.59 -13.09
C THR A 36 6.23 -10.29 -14.49
N LEU A 37 7.11 -9.93 -15.42
CA LEU A 37 6.72 -9.61 -16.81
C LEU A 37 6.08 -10.84 -17.49
N ARG A 38 6.67 -12.03 -17.36
CA ARG A 38 6.08 -13.27 -17.85
C ARG A 38 4.68 -13.54 -17.27
N GLN A 39 4.44 -13.24 -15.99
CA GLN A 39 3.12 -13.42 -15.40
C GLN A 39 2.10 -12.40 -15.93
N LEU A 40 2.49 -11.16 -16.18
CA LEU A 40 1.62 -10.16 -16.82
C LEU A 40 1.22 -10.60 -18.23
N GLU A 41 2.14 -11.14 -19.01
CA GLU A 41 1.87 -11.70 -20.34
C GLU A 41 0.87 -12.87 -20.26
N VAL A 42 1.06 -13.81 -19.32
CA VAL A 42 0.13 -14.94 -19.08
C VAL A 42 -1.26 -14.44 -18.69
N LEU A 43 -1.36 -13.33 -17.95
CA LEU A 43 -2.63 -12.71 -17.56
C LEU A 43 -3.25 -11.87 -18.68
N GLY A 44 -2.58 -11.70 -19.82
CA GLY A 44 -3.02 -10.85 -20.92
C GLY A 44 -3.04 -9.36 -20.57
N VAL A 45 -2.21 -8.93 -19.61
CA VAL A 45 -2.08 -7.52 -19.22
C VAL A 45 -1.05 -6.85 -20.12
N ASP A 46 -1.49 -5.88 -20.92
CA ASP A 46 -0.58 -5.02 -21.67
C ASP A 46 0.16 -4.08 -20.71
N TYR A 47 1.47 -3.96 -20.86
CA TYR A 47 2.28 -3.13 -19.97
C TYR A 47 3.32 -2.31 -20.73
N HIS A 48 3.74 -1.22 -20.10
CA HIS A 48 4.92 -0.45 -20.44
C HIS A 48 5.89 -0.47 -19.27
N LEU A 49 7.11 -0.94 -19.49
CA LEU A 49 8.17 -0.93 -18.49
C LEU A 49 8.93 0.40 -18.56
N GLY A 50 9.11 1.09 -17.44
CA GLY A 50 9.94 2.27 -17.34
C GLY A 50 11.37 2.01 -17.85
N GLU A 51 11.97 2.97 -18.50
CA GLU A 51 13.28 2.86 -19.15
C GLU A 51 14.41 2.47 -18.17
N HIS A 52 14.27 2.90 -16.90
CA HIS A 52 15.24 2.65 -15.84
C HIS A 52 14.73 1.67 -14.76
N ALA A 53 13.66 0.92 -15.03
CA ALA A 53 13.02 0.06 -14.03
C ALA A 53 13.92 -1.07 -13.52
N ASP A 54 14.92 -1.50 -14.29
CA ASP A 54 15.96 -2.48 -13.96
C ASP A 54 17.27 -1.83 -13.46
N ALA A 55 17.35 -0.48 -13.46
CA ALA A 55 18.55 0.22 -13.06
C ALA A 55 18.90 -0.02 -11.57
N ARG A 56 20.18 0.11 -11.26
CA ARG A 56 20.70 -0.09 -9.91
C ARG A 56 21.66 1.01 -9.51
N TYR A 57 21.32 1.69 -8.43
CA TYR A 57 22.20 2.65 -7.77
C TYR A 57 22.21 2.37 -6.25
N ARG A 58 23.26 1.73 -5.76
CA ARG A 58 23.33 1.18 -4.39
C ARG A 58 22.19 0.16 -4.20
N TYR A 59 21.25 0.43 -3.30
CA TYR A 59 20.04 -0.36 -3.03
C TYR A 59 18.78 0.17 -3.75
N LEU A 60 18.90 1.28 -4.51
CA LEU A 60 17.81 1.96 -5.22
C LEU A 60 17.71 1.49 -6.68
N ALA A 61 16.53 1.60 -7.25
CA ALA A 61 16.26 1.36 -8.67
C ALA A 61 16.69 2.57 -9.53
N GLY A 62 18.00 2.80 -9.60
CA GLY A 62 18.57 3.94 -10.30
C GLY A 62 18.74 5.19 -9.43
N THR A 63 19.31 6.24 -10.03
CA THR A 63 19.47 7.55 -9.41
C THR A 63 18.12 8.21 -9.17
N PRO A 64 18.02 9.22 -8.29
CA PRO A 64 16.77 9.97 -8.12
C PRO A 64 16.25 10.57 -9.43
N GLN A 65 17.14 10.99 -10.32
CA GLN A 65 16.75 11.55 -11.62
C GLN A 65 16.10 10.50 -12.52
N GLN A 66 16.71 9.33 -12.68
CA GLN A 66 16.17 8.21 -13.48
C GLN A 66 14.79 7.77 -12.97
N ARG A 67 14.64 7.62 -11.65
CA ARG A 67 13.36 7.26 -11.05
C ARG A 67 12.25 8.30 -11.27
N LEU A 68 12.62 9.61 -11.26
CA LEU A 68 11.70 10.70 -11.56
C LEU A 68 11.31 10.74 -13.04
N GLU A 69 12.25 10.51 -13.94
CA GLU A 69 12.01 10.46 -15.38
C GLU A 69 10.99 9.37 -15.71
N ASP A 70 11.23 8.14 -15.27
CA ASP A 70 10.29 7.03 -15.44
C ASP A 70 8.92 7.33 -14.83
N PHE A 71 8.91 7.90 -13.62
CA PHE A 71 7.68 8.20 -12.92
C PHE A 71 6.82 9.22 -13.68
N HIS A 72 7.39 10.34 -14.11
CA HIS A 72 6.65 11.34 -14.87
C HIS A 72 6.21 10.80 -16.25
N ALA A 73 7.12 10.13 -16.97
CA ALA A 73 6.82 9.54 -18.26
C ALA A 73 5.63 8.56 -18.18
N ALA A 74 5.56 7.72 -17.14
CA ALA A 74 4.48 6.77 -16.93
C ALA A 74 3.10 7.44 -16.85
N PHE A 75 3.01 8.62 -16.24
CA PHE A 75 1.75 9.38 -16.15
C PHE A 75 1.39 10.13 -17.42
N GLU A 76 2.33 10.37 -18.33
CA GLU A 76 2.11 11.07 -19.59
C GLU A 76 1.83 10.15 -20.78
N LEU A 77 2.14 8.86 -20.65
CA LEU A 77 1.90 7.88 -21.71
C LEU A 77 0.41 7.77 -22.04
N GLU A 78 0.09 7.87 -23.32
CA GLU A 78 -1.27 7.63 -23.81
C GLU A 78 -1.68 6.16 -23.64
N GLY A 79 -2.97 5.92 -23.39
CA GLY A 79 -3.54 4.57 -23.26
C GLY A 79 -3.15 3.84 -21.98
N VAL A 80 -2.47 4.49 -21.01
CA VAL A 80 -2.17 3.91 -19.71
C VAL A 80 -3.37 4.11 -18.77
N SER A 81 -3.85 3.03 -18.16
CA SER A 81 -4.97 3.02 -17.22
C SER A 81 -4.52 3.13 -15.76
N ALA A 82 -3.31 2.71 -15.44
CA ALA A 82 -2.73 2.78 -14.10
C ALA A 82 -1.20 2.80 -14.13
N VAL A 83 -0.59 3.37 -13.09
CA VAL A 83 0.85 3.28 -12.84
C VAL A 83 1.05 2.34 -11.65
N TRP A 84 1.67 1.18 -11.89
CA TRP A 84 1.86 0.15 -10.88
C TRP A 84 3.33 0.07 -10.47
N CYS A 85 3.60 0.32 -9.19
CA CYS A 85 4.95 0.23 -8.65
C CYS A 85 5.42 -1.22 -8.60
N LEU A 86 6.64 -1.44 -9.10
CA LEU A 86 7.26 -2.75 -9.11
C LEU A 86 7.66 -3.20 -7.70
N ARG A 87 8.19 -2.29 -6.87
CA ARG A 87 8.69 -2.61 -5.53
C ARG A 87 8.65 -1.41 -4.59
N GLY A 88 8.44 -1.66 -3.30
CA GLY A 88 8.72 -0.75 -2.21
C GLY A 88 10.19 -0.82 -1.73
N GLY A 89 10.39 -0.77 -0.42
CA GLY A 89 11.69 -0.84 0.24
C GLY A 89 12.12 0.53 0.77
N TYR A 90 12.85 1.33 -0.01
CA TYR A 90 13.28 2.67 0.38
C TYR A 90 13.50 3.56 -0.85
N GLY A 91 13.20 4.84 -0.73
CA GLY A 91 13.59 5.84 -1.74
C GLY A 91 12.48 6.80 -2.17
N CYS A 92 11.20 6.50 -1.91
CA CYS A 92 10.08 7.37 -2.31
C CYS A 92 10.13 8.75 -1.66
N GLY A 93 10.57 8.84 -0.39
CA GLY A 93 10.72 10.12 0.29
C GLY A 93 11.70 11.08 -0.37
N GLN A 94 12.68 10.58 -1.13
CA GLN A 94 13.62 11.40 -1.91
C GLN A 94 12.97 12.03 -3.15
N LEU A 95 11.89 11.44 -3.66
CA LEU A 95 11.21 11.89 -4.87
C LEU A 95 10.16 12.96 -4.59
N VAL A 96 9.43 12.86 -3.48
CA VAL A 96 8.31 13.77 -3.15
C VAL A 96 8.63 15.25 -3.36
N PRO A 97 9.76 15.81 -2.83
CA PRO A 97 10.07 17.21 -3.02
C PRO A 97 10.55 17.58 -4.44
N ARG A 98 10.70 16.60 -5.32
CA ARG A 98 11.17 16.75 -6.69
C ARG A 98 10.11 16.46 -7.73
N LEU A 99 8.95 15.95 -7.32
CA LEU A 99 7.84 15.66 -8.23
C LEU A 99 7.25 16.96 -8.77
N ASP A 100 7.07 17.03 -10.07
CA ASP A 100 6.32 18.11 -10.72
C ASP A 100 4.81 17.81 -10.61
N TRP A 101 4.22 18.27 -9.53
CA TRP A 101 2.79 18.06 -9.25
C TRP A 101 1.87 18.68 -10.29
N LYS A 102 2.26 19.81 -10.90
CA LYS A 102 1.48 20.44 -11.97
C LYS A 102 1.45 19.56 -13.21
N ARG A 103 2.58 18.97 -13.56
CA ARG A 103 2.74 18.03 -14.68
C ARG A 103 1.90 16.77 -14.44
N LEU A 104 1.94 16.20 -13.23
CA LEU A 104 1.14 15.03 -12.86
C LEU A 104 -0.37 15.33 -12.86
N GLN A 105 -0.79 16.51 -12.40
CA GLN A 105 -2.19 16.95 -12.41
C GLN A 105 -2.72 17.28 -13.80
N ALA A 106 -1.86 17.71 -14.73
CA ALA A 106 -2.20 17.97 -16.12
C ALA A 106 -2.39 16.69 -16.95
N ALA A 107 -1.79 15.58 -16.52
CA ALA A 107 -1.99 14.28 -17.15
C ALA A 107 -3.41 13.74 -16.86
N SER A 108 -3.90 12.83 -17.70
CA SER A 108 -5.16 12.14 -17.42
C SER A 108 -5.08 11.43 -16.05
N PRO A 109 -6.10 11.53 -15.19
CA PRO A 109 -6.06 10.93 -13.87
C PRO A 109 -5.95 9.41 -13.96
N ARG A 110 -4.86 8.87 -13.44
CA ARG A 110 -4.54 7.43 -13.38
C ARG A 110 -4.12 7.09 -11.97
N PRO A 111 -4.61 5.98 -11.38
CA PRO A 111 -4.20 5.62 -10.04
C PRO A 111 -2.75 5.14 -9.99
N LEU A 112 -2.03 5.60 -8.96
CA LEU A 112 -0.77 5.01 -8.53
C LEU A 112 -1.06 3.81 -7.63
N ILE A 113 -0.46 2.65 -7.92
CA ILE A 113 -0.70 1.39 -7.18
C ILE A 113 0.57 0.94 -6.48
N GLY A 114 0.48 0.64 -5.19
CA GLY A 114 1.58 0.08 -4.40
C GLY A 114 1.33 0.09 -2.91
N PHE A 115 2.33 -0.31 -2.13
CA PHE A 115 2.32 -0.30 -0.66
C PHE A 115 3.75 -0.22 -0.11
N SER A 116 3.95 -0.40 1.20
CA SER A 116 5.26 -0.29 1.83
C SER A 116 5.80 1.14 1.72
N ASP A 117 7.04 1.34 1.26
CA ASP A 117 7.63 2.67 1.01
C ASP A 117 6.80 3.54 0.04
N ILE A 118 6.01 2.90 -0.86
CA ILE A 118 5.10 3.60 -1.77
C ILE A 118 3.98 4.33 -1.00
N SER A 119 3.66 3.97 0.23
CA SER A 119 2.69 4.68 1.08
C SER A 119 2.98 6.19 1.17
N ILE A 120 4.24 6.58 1.08
CA ILE A 120 4.68 7.99 1.03
C ILE A 120 4.12 8.68 -0.22
N LEU A 121 4.25 8.03 -1.39
CA LEU A 121 3.74 8.56 -2.66
C LEU A 121 2.22 8.54 -2.70
N LEU A 122 1.56 7.49 -2.17
CA LEU A 122 0.09 7.42 -2.09
C LEU A 122 -0.47 8.59 -1.27
N SER A 123 0.16 8.91 -0.13
CA SER A 123 -0.20 10.06 0.71
C SER A 123 -0.01 11.38 -0.02
N ALA A 124 1.11 11.55 -0.73
CA ALA A 124 1.39 12.74 -1.50
C ALA A 124 0.39 12.89 -2.68
N PHE A 125 0.05 11.80 -3.36
CA PHE A 125 -0.98 11.78 -4.40
C PHE A 125 -2.34 12.24 -3.87
N HIS A 126 -2.77 11.68 -2.76
CA HIS A 126 -4.02 12.10 -2.11
C HIS A 126 -4.03 13.59 -1.76
N ARG A 127 -2.92 14.11 -1.20
CA ARG A 127 -2.77 15.55 -0.89
C ARG A 127 -2.94 16.43 -2.13
N HIS A 128 -2.51 15.96 -3.30
CA HIS A 128 -2.58 16.69 -4.57
C HIS A 128 -3.83 16.35 -5.40
N GLY A 129 -4.82 15.64 -4.82
CA GLY A 129 -6.08 15.28 -5.49
C GLY A 129 -5.93 14.23 -6.59
N LEU A 130 -4.84 13.47 -6.60
CA LEU A 130 -4.56 12.42 -7.57
C LEU A 130 -5.02 11.05 -7.04
N PRO A 131 -5.54 10.17 -7.92
CA PRO A 131 -6.04 8.86 -7.50
C PRO A 131 -4.90 7.92 -7.11
N ALA A 132 -5.15 7.09 -6.10
CA ALA A 132 -4.19 6.11 -5.62
C ALA A 132 -4.89 4.84 -5.09
N ILE A 133 -4.20 3.71 -5.15
CA ILE A 133 -4.64 2.41 -4.64
C ILE A 133 -3.53 1.83 -3.77
N HIS A 134 -3.82 1.59 -2.51
CA HIS A 134 -2.94 0.78 -1.67
C HIS A 134 -3.18 -0.70 -1.97
N GLY A 135 -2.12 -1.44 -2.29
CA GLY A 135 -2.22 -2.85 -2.61
C GLY A 135 -0.89 -3.44 -3.05
N PRO A 136 -0.84 -4.74 -3.36
CA PRO A 136 0.38 -5.42 -3.77
C PRO A 136 1.14 -4.69 -4.87
N VAL A 137 2.46 -4.66 -4.77
CA VAL A 137 3.35 -4.23 -5.86
C VAL A 137 3.38 -5.29 -6.97
N ALA A 138 3.71 -4.89 -8.19
CA ALA A 138 3.65 -5.78 -9.35
C ALA A 138 4.58 -7.00 -9.22
N THR A 139 5.74 -6.87 -8.57
CA THR A 139 6.67 -7.99 -8.35
C THR A 139 6.11 -9.12 -7.48
N ALA A 140 5.00 -8.90 -6.78
CA ALA A 140 4.31 -9.99 -6.08
C ALA A 140 3.80 -11.08 -7.03
N LEU A 141 3.60 -10.77 -8.32
CA LEU A 141 3.28 -11.73 -9.38
C LEU A 141 4.46 -12.69 -9.68
N GLY A 142 5.69 -12.17 -9.66
CA GLY A 142 6.92 -12.92 -9.99
C GLY A 142 7.53 -13.69 -8.83
N LEU A 143 7.01 -13.56 -7.61
CA LEU A 143 7.52 -14.28 -6.45
C LEU A 143 7.17 -15.77 -6.51
N GLN A 144 8.09 -16.62 -6.03
CA GLN A 144 7.85 -18.05 -5.91
C GLN A 144 6.57 -18.35 -5.09
N PRO A 145 5.83 -19.40 -5.43
CA PRO A 145 4.65 -19.81 -4.69
C PRO A 145 4.97 -20.06 -3.21
N LEU A 146 4.06 -19.66 -2.32
CA LEU A 146 4.18 -19.94 -0.90
C LEU A 146 3.95 -21.42 -0.63
N SER A 147 4.69 -21.98 0.32
CA SER A 147 4.63 -23.41 0.67
C SER A 147 3.28 -23.80 1.30
N ALA A 148 2.68 -22.90 2.07
CA ALA A 148 1.37 -23.12 2.67
C ALA A 148 0.24 -22.80 1.65
N PRO A 149 -0.60 -23.79 1.28
CA PRO A 149 -1.66 -23.58 0.27
C PRO A 149 -2.69 -22.50 0.64
N SER A 150 -2.94 -22.30 1.94
CA SER A 150 -3.82 -21.23 2.44
C SER A 150 -3.23 -19.85 2.18
N GLU A 151 -1.96 -19.64 2.50
CA GLU A 151 -1.26 -18.37 2.27
C GLU A 151 -1.12 -18.07 0.78
N GLN A 152 -0.85 -19.11 -0.02
CA GLN A 152 -0.81 -18.94 -1.48
C GLN A 152 -2.17 -18.48 -2.03
N ARG A 153 -3.29 -19.05 -1.55
CA ARG A 153 -4.64 -18.59 -1.95
C ARG A 153 -4.87 -17.14 -1.55
N GLU A 154 -4.45 -16.74 -0.35
CA GLU A 154 -4.60 -15.35 0.11
C GLU A 154 -3.74 -14.38 -0.70
N ARG A 155 -2.52 -14.77 -1.07
CA ARG A 155 -1.68 -13.95 -1.97
C ARG A 155 -2.32 -13.77 -3.33
N LEU A 156 -2.84 -14.83 -3.94
CA LEU A 156 -3.56 -14.74 -5.21
C LEU A 156 -4.82 -13.86 -5.11
N ALA A 157 -5.57 -13.99 -4.02
CA ALA A 157 -6.72 -13.14 -3.78
C ALA A 157 -6.33 -11.67 -3.53
N SER A 158 -5.18 -11.42 -2.90
CA SER A 158 -4.63 -10.08 -2.73
C SER A 158 -4.24 -9.46 -4.07
N LEU A 159 -3.58 -10.20 -4.94
CA LEU A 159 -3.26 -9.77 -6.30
C LEU A 159 -4.53 -9.49 -7.13
N ALA A 160 -5.51 -10.40 -7.10
CA ALA A 160 -6.79 -10.22 -7.80
C ALA A 160 -7.55 -8.96 -7.33
N SER A 161 -7.41 -8.57 -6.06
CA SER A 161 -8.07 -7.37 -5.53
C SER A 161 -7.55 -6.08 -6.17
N VAL A 162 -6.35 -6.06 -6.74
CA VAL A 162 -5.81 -4.89 -7.46
C VAL A 162 -6.68 -4.58 -8.67
N SER A 163 -6.93 -5.57 -9.53
CA SER A 163 -7.76 -5.38 -10.72
C SER A 163 -9.23 -5.06 -10.35
N HIS A 164 -9.74 -5.63 -9.25
CA HIS A 164 -11.08 -5.34 -8.75
C HIS A 164 -11.24 -3.87 -8.35
N VAL A 165 -10.30 -3.33 -7.56
CA VAL A 165 -10.33 -1.92 -7.12
C VAL A 165 -10.03 -0.99 -8.29
N LEU A 166 -9.11 -1.35 -9.18
CA LEU A 166 -8.78 -0.57 -10.37
C LEU A 166 -10.00 -0.40 -11.30
N ALA A 167 -10.83 -1.43 -11.42
CA ALA A 167 -12.10 -1.37 -12.16
C ALA A 167 -13.19 -0.52 -11.47
N GLY A 168 -12.90 0.11 -10.33
CA GLY A 168 -13.84 0.95 -9.58
C GLY A 168 -14.96 0.16 -8.87
N ASN A 169 -14.78 -1.15 -8.69
CA ASN A 169 -15.80 -1.96 -8.04
C ASN A 169 -15.90 -1.68 -6.53
N PRO A 170 -17.11 -1.77 -5.96
CA PRO A 170 -17.30 -1.70 -4.50
C PRO A 170 -16.51 -2.79 -3.79
N GLY A 171 -16.01 -2.47 -2.60
CA GLY A 171 -15.19 -3.41 -1.87
C GLY A 171 -15.50 -3.49 -0.39
N LYS A 172 -15.03 -4.60 0.22
CA LYS A 172 -15.21 -4.87 1.63
C LYS A 172 -14.00 -5.61 2.19
N LEU A 173 -13.47 -5.11 3.31
CA LEU A 173 -12.43 -5.78 4.08
C LEU A 173 -12.98 -6.17 5.47
N PRO A 174 -12.59 -7.32 6.02
CA PRO A 174 -12.87 -7.63 7.41
C PRO A 174 -12.14 -6.65 8.33
N ALA A 175 -12.79 -6.28 9.42
CA ALA A 175 -12.23 -5.43 10.46
C ALA A 175 -12.90 -5.82 11.79
N GLN A 176 -12.12 -6.15 12.81
CA GLN A 176 -12.62 -6.53 14.13
C GLN A 176 -12.37 -5.39 15.10
N HIS A 177 -13.40 -4.98 15.83
CA HIS A 177 -13.25 -3.99 16.88
C HIS A 177 -12.35 -4.50 17.99
N LEU A 178 -11.30 -3.75 18.30
CA LEU A 178 -10.32 -4.10 19.33
C LEU A 178 -10.52 -3.29 20.62
N ALA A 179 -10.62 -1.95 20.49
CA ALA A 179 -10.73 -1.05 21.63
C ALA A 179 -11.44 0.26 21.28
N GLY A 180 -11.73 1.09 22.30
CA GLY A 180 -12.34 2.39 22.13
C GLY A 180 -13.87 2.35 21.92
N PRO A 181 -14.50 3.47 21.54
CA PRO A 181 -15.94 3.57 21.32
C PRO A 181 -16.45 2.64 20.23
N LYS A 182 -17.67 2.09 20.40
CA LYS A 182 -18.33 1.24 19.39
C LYS A 182 -19.42 2.03 18.65
N HIS A 183 -19.07 2.63 17.53
CA HIS A 183 -20.01 3.27 16.62
C HIS A 183 -19.52 3.11 15.18
N SER A 184 -20.37 3.33 14.21
CA SER A 184 -20.00 3.40 12.80
C SER A 184 -19.20 4.66 12.52
N VAL A 185 -18.17 4.55 11.65
CA VAL A 185 -17.34 5.68 11.25
C VAL A 185 -17.34 5.76 9.73
N GLU A 186 -17.74 6.91 9.23
CA GLU A 186 -17.57 7.25 7.82
C GLU A 186 -16.39 8.20 7.69
N GLY A 187 -15.42 7.88 6.82
CA GLY A 187 -14.20 8.67 6.68
C GLY A 187 -13.40 8.36 5.42
N ILE A 188 -12.41 9.18 5.16
CA ILE A 188 -11.48 8.99 4.05
C ILE A 188 -10.43 7.93 4.44
N LEU A 189 -10.19 6.97 3.56
CA LEU A 189 -9.16 5.94 3.75
C LEU A 189 -7.77 6.51 3.49
N ILE A 190 -6.92 6.45 4.49
CA ILE A 190 -5.50 6.85 4.41
C ILE A 190 -4.62 5.87 5.19
N GLY A 191 -3.32 5.95 5.03
CA GLY A 191 -2.36 5.20 5.83
C GLY A 191 -1.37 4.38 5.01
N GLY A 192 -1.05 3.18 5.46
CA GLY A 192 -0.06 2.27 4.89
C GLY A 192 1.05 1.94 5.88
N ASN A 193 2.31 1.87 5.42
CA ASN A 193 3.44 1.49 6.25
C ASN A 193 3.73 2.55 7.32
N LEU A 194 3.63 2.15 8.60
CA LEU A 194 3.77 3.05 9.74
C LEU A 194 5.15 3.72 9.79
N THR A 195 6.22 2.95 9.66
CA THR A 195 7.59 3.46 9.71
C THR A 195 7.87 4.42 8.56
N ALA A 196 7.47 4.08 7.33
CA ALA A 196 7.67 4.93 6.16
C ALA A 196 6.94 6.28 6.31
N LEU A 197 5.68 6.25 6.75
CA LEU A 197 4.89 7.47 6.97
C LEU A 197 5.43 8.32 8.13
N ALA A 198 5.85 7.70 9.23
CA ALA A 198 6.42 8.40 10.38
C ALA A 198 7.74 9.09 10.03
N CYS A 199 8.59 8.46 9.21
CA CYS A 199 9.84 9.06 8.75
C CYS A 199 9.66 10.36 7.96
N MET A 200 8.47 10.57 7.38
CA MET A 200 8.18 11.78 6.61
C MET A 200 7.61 12.93 7.45
N ALA A 201 7.40 12.73 8.74
CA ALA A 201 6.87 13.77 9.64
C ALA A 201 7.73 15.05 9.60
N GLY A 202 7.08 16.19 9.42
CA GLY A 202 7.74 17.49 9.30
C GLY A 202 8.34 17.81 7.92
N THR A 203 8.16 16.94 6.93
CA THR A 203 8.57 17.17 5.53
C THR A 203 7.36 17.41 4.62
N GLU A 204 7.61 17.76 3.36
CA GLU A 204 6.57 17.87 2.33
C GLU A 204 5.84 16.55 2.06
N GLY A 205 6.49 15.42 2.32
CA GLY A 205 5.92 14.08 2.21
C GLY A 205 5.16 13.60 3.44
N ALA A 206 4.98 14.43 4.46
CA ALA A 206 4.25 14.07 5.68
C ALA A 206 2.82 13.61 5.35
N LEU A 207 2.32 12.63 6.11
CA LEU A 207 0.97 12.10 5.93
C LEU A 207 -0.07 13.23 5.96
N HIS A 208 -0.87 13.33 4.90
CA HIS A 208 -2.02 14.22 4.87
C HIS A 208 -3.22 13.53 5.52
N VAL A 209 -3.73 14.13 6.59
CA VAL A 209 -4.83 13.57 7.39
C VAL A 209 -6.06 14.47 7.25
N PRO A 210 -7.06 14.10 6.44
CA PRO A 210 -8.37 14.76 6.46
C PRO A 210 -9.07 14.54 7.81
N ASP A 211 -9.87 15.52 8.24
CA ASP A 211 -10.69 15.37 9.45
C ASP A 211 -11.66 14.19 9.32
N GLY A 212 -11.73 13.36 10.36
CA GLY A 212 -12.53 12.15 10.37
C GLY A 212 -11.96 10.97 9.59
N ALA A 213 -10.70 11.05 9.15
CA ALA A 213 -10.08 9.96 8.36
C ALA A 213 -10.04 8.62 9.10
N ILE A 214 -10.15 7.53 8.34
CA ILE A 214 -9.89 6.16 8.79
C ILE A 214 -8.43 5.84 8.45
N LEU A 215 -7.59 5.75 9.47
CA LEU A 215 -6.15 5.51 9.34
C LEU A 215 -5.86 4.01 9.40
N ILE A 216 -5.38 3.43 8.28
CA ILE A 216 -4.95 2.04 8.19
C ILE A 216 -3.43 1.99 8.35
N LEU A 217 -2.92 1.15 9.29
CA LEU A 217 -1.49 1.02 9.57
C LEU A 217 -1.06 -0.44 9.50
N GLU A 218 0.07 -0.69 8.88
CA GLU A 218 0.78 -1.97 8.82
C GLU A 218 2.29 -1.75 8.92
N ASP A 219 3.08 -2.78 9.21
CA ASP A 219 4.54 -2.69 9.15
C ASP A 219 5.20 -4.08 9.03
N VAL A 220 6.53 -4.12 8.80
CA VAL A 220 7.31 -5.34 8.70
C VAL A 220 8.70 -5.19 9.31
N GLY A 221 9.13 -6.20 10.08
CA GLY A 221 10.52 -6.35 10.55
C GLY A 221 10.94 -5.38 11.67
N GLU A 222 10.10 -4.45 12.06
CA GLU A 222 10.43 -3.45 13.07
C GLU A 222 10.16 -3.96 14.50
N PRO A 223 11.10 -3.83 15.44
CA PRO A 223 10.85 -4.17 16.83
C PRO A 223 9.81 -3.23 17.46
N TYR A 224 9.06 -3.73 18.45
CA TYR A 224 7.94 -3.03 19.07
C TYR A 224 8.25 -1.60 19.53
N TYR A 225 9.41 -1.35 20.14
CA TYR A 225 9.77 0.00 20.59
C TYR A 225 9.96 0.98 19.42
N ARG A 226 10.32 0.52 18.22
CA ARG A 226 10.40 1.36 17.02
C ARG A 226 9.02 1.64 16.45
N LEU A 227 8.15 0.63 16.42
CA LEU A 227 6.76 0.80 16.03
C LEU A 227 6.04 1.80 16.95
N GLU A 228 6.22 1.66 18.25
CA GLU A 228 5.69 2.57 19.27
C GLU A 228 6.16 4.01 19.02
N ARG A 229 7.48 4.21 18.84
CA ARG A 229 8.05 5.51 18.53
C ARG A 229 7.52 6.10 17.22
N SER A 230 7.39 5.29 16.17
CA SER A 230 6.86 5.71 14.87
C SER A 230 5.38 6.08 14.99
N LEU A 231 4.59 5.31 15.75
CA LEU A 231 3.19 5.62 16.03
C LEU A 231 3.08 6.95 16.80
N TRP A 232 3.87 7.13 17.86
CA TRP A 232 3.89 8.38 18.62
C TRP A 232 4.21 9.57 17.72
N GLN A 233 5.25 9.46 16.88
CA GLN A 233 5.66 10.51 15.95
C GLN A 233 4.54 10.83 14.95
N LEU A 234 3.94 9.79 14.32
CA LEU A 234 2.88 9.96 13.33
C LEU A 234 1.64 10.64 13.94
N LEU A 235 1.20 10.17 15.11
CA LEU A 235 0.03 10.72 15.79
C LEU A 235 0.22 12.16 16.27
N ASN A 236 1.46 12.56 16.61
CA ASN A 236 1.76 13.93 17.06
C ASN A 236 2.09 14.89 15.91
N SER A 237 2.36 14.39 14.70
CA SER A 237 2.68 15.22 13.53
C SER A 237 1.49 15.52 12.60
N ARG A 238 0.28 15.08 12.92
CA ARG A 238 -0.93 15.22 12.07
C ARG A 238 -1.53 16.63 12.00
N GLY A 239 -0.85 17.65 12.55
CA GLY A 239 -1.29 19.04 12.42
C GLY A 239 -2.62 19.38 13.14
N GLY A 240 -3.01 18.61 14.17
CA GLY A 240 -4.27 18.79 14.88
C GLY A 240 -5.50 18.13 14.22
N ALA A 241 -5.36 17.55 13.04
CA ALA A 241 -6.44 16.81 12.38
C ALA A 241 -6.96 15.66 13.27
N ARG A 242 -8.28 15.48 13.30
CA ARG A 242 -8.94 14.44 14.10
C ARG A 242 -9.13 13.19 13.24
N LEU A 243 -8.72 12.05 13.76
CA LEU A 243 -9.05 10.77 13.17
C LEU A 243 -10.49 10.36 13.48
N GLY A 244 -11.12 9.61 12.58
CA GLY A 244 -12.40 8.96 12.84
C GLY A 244 -12.21 7.58 13.44
N ALA A 245 -11.21 6.84 12.96
CA ALA A 245 -10.84 5.51 13.46
C ALA A 245 -9.38 5.18 13.13
N VAL A 246 -8.81 4.20 13.85
CA VAL A 246 -7.55 3.55 13.51
C VAL A 246 -7.82 2.07 13.22
N CYS A 247 -7.23 1.54 12.16
CA CYS A 247 -7.35 0.16 11.73
C CYS A 247 -5.96 -0.47 11.56
N LEU A 248 -5.74 -1.63 12.19
CA LEU A 248 -4.48 -2.35 12.09
C LEU A 248 -4.56 -3.45 11.04
N GLY A 249 -3.63 -3.40 10.10
CA GLY A 249 -3.29 -4.48 9.19
C GLY A 249 -2.30 -5.44 9.80
N GLY A 250 -1.46 -6.07 8.96
CA GLY A 250 -0.43 -7.00 9.38
C GLY A 250 0.82 -6.29 9.91
N PHE A 251 1.30 -6.70 11.07
CA PHE A 251 2.63 -6.36 11.61
C PHE A 251 3.49 -7.62 11.53
N THR A 252 4.08 -7.83 10.35
CA THR A 252 4.75 -9.08 9.99
C THR A 252 6.20 -9.07 10.49
N ASP A 253 6.66 -10.18 11.09
CA ASP A 253 8.04 -10.34 11.56
C ASP A 253 8.53 -9.22 12.49
N CYS A 254 7.64 -8.64 13.28
CA CYS A 254 7.94 -7.56 14.22
C CYS A 254 8.32 -8.15 15.59
N PRO A 255 9.63 -8.16 15.97
CA PRO A 255 10.08 -8.86 17.17
C PRO A 255 9.72 -8.10 18.45
N ARG A 256 9.19 -8.85 19.41
CA ARG A 256 8.79 -8.38 20.75
C ARG A 256 9.93 -7.91 21.64
N LYS A 257 11.10 -8.53 21.49
CA LYS A 257 12.34 -8.25 22.26
C LYS A 257 12.17 -8.14 23.78
N GLY A 258 11.46 -9.12 24.39
CA GLY A 258 11.31 -9.22 25.84
C GLY A 258 10.21 -8.35 26.45
N VAL A 259 9.45 -7.61 25.65
CA VAL A 259 8.28 -6.86 26.14
C VAL A 259 7.14 -7.83 26.47
N ALA A 260 6.49 -7.69 27.64
CA ALA A 260 5.40 -8.56 28.06
C ALA A 260 4.09 -8.31 27.29
N HIS A 261 3.83 -7.05 26.94
CA HIS A 261 2.62 -6.63 26.23
C HIS A 261 2.61 -7.02 24.76
N SER A 262 1.45 -7.27 24.19
CA SER A 262 1.27 -7.39 22.75
C SER A 262 1.37 -6.03 22.05
N LEU A 263 1.59 -6.02 20.74
CA LEU A 263 1.61 -4.77 19.98
C LEU A 263 0.24 -4.09 19.99
N GLU A 264 -0.83 -4.88 19.94
CA GLU A 264 -2.20 -4.36 20.02
C GLU A 264 -2.48 -3.67 21.36
N GLU A 265 -1.98 -4.20 22.48
CA GLU A 265 -2.08 -3.54 23.78
C GLU A 265 -1.35 -2.20 23.78
N ILE A 266 -0.11 -2.17 23.29
CA ILE A 266 0.69 -0.93 23.18
C ILE A 266 -0.02 0.12 22.32
N ILE A 267 -0.47 -0.26 21.11
CA ILE A 267 -1.18 0.65 20.20
C ILE A 267 -2.49 1.14 20.81
N SER A 268 -3.21 0.27 21.53
CA SER A 268 -4.48 0.62 22.17
C SER A 268 -4.32 1.76 23.20
N GLU A 269 -3.22 1.81 23.94
CA GLU A 269 -2.93 2.90 24.88
C GLU A 269 -2.82 4.26 24.16
N TYR A 270 -2.11 4.30 23.03
CA TYR A 270 -1.97 5.53 22.23
C TYR A 270 -3.30 5.95 21.58
N VAL A 271 -4.04 5.01 21.00
CA VAL A 271 -5.31 5.29 20.33
C VAL A 271 -6.38 5.71 21.34
N ALA A 272 -6.36 5.17 22.56
CA ALA A 272 -7.28 5.59 23.63
C ALA A 272 -7.22 7.09 23.92
N THR A 273 -6.03 7.71 23.79
CA THR A 273 -5.88 9.18 24.00
C THR A 273 -6.59 10.01 22.93
N LEU A 274 -6.92 9.41 21.79
CA LEU A 274 -7.63 10.07 20.69
C LEU A 274 -9.15 9.96 20.83
N GLY A 275 -9.65 9.05 21.67
CA GLY A 275 -11.09 8.82 21.86
C GLY A 275 -11.79 8.22 20.63
N VAL A 276 -11.07 7.53 19.75
CA VAL A 276 -11.61 6.94 18.52
C VAL A 276 -11.59 5.42 18.56
N PRO A 277 -12.43 4.73 17.76
CA PRO A 277 -12.39 3.28 17.64
C PRO A 277 -11.06 2.77 17.11
N LEU A 278 -10.59 1.67 17.68
CA LEU A 278 -9.47 0.88 17.16
C LEU A 278 -9.98 -0.47 16.65
N TYR A 279 -9.61 -0.79 15.43
CA TYR A 279 -9.92 -2.07 14.77
C TYR A 279 -8.62 -2.80 14.40
N HIS A 280 -8.69 -4.12 14.23
CA HIS A 280 -7.58 -4.95 13.78
C HIS A 280 -8.05 -6.03 12.79
N GLY A 281 -7.09 -6.82 12.27
CA GLY A 281 -7.36 -7.93 11.38
C GLY A 281 -7.70 -7.53 9.94
N LEU A 282 -7.36 -6.31 9.52
CA LEU A 282 -7.46 -5.95 8.12
C LEU A 282 -6.40 -6.72 7.31
N PRO A 283 -6.78 -7.31 6.16
CA PRO A 283 -5.84 -7.99 5.27
C PRO A 283 -5.04 -6.98 4.44
N SER A 284 -4.21 -6.18 5.09
CA SER A 284 -3.34 -5.15 4.51
C SER A 284 -1.95 -5.25 5.15
N GLY A 285 -0.89 -5.34 4.37
CA GLY A 285 0.50 -5.41 4.86
C GLY A 285 1.40 -6.38 4.13
N HIS A 286 2.55 -6.72 4.74
CA HIS A 286 3.64 -7.48 4.11
C HIS A 286 3.48 -9.00 4.11
N GLY A 287 2.41 -9.56 4.64
CA GLY A 287 2.13 -10.99 4.59
C GLY A 287 1.44 -11.42 3.28
N ALA A 288 0.90 -12.64 3.28
CA ALA A 288 0.05 -13.14 2.21
C ALA A 288 -1.26 -12.32 2.04
N HIS A 289 -1.66 -11.66 3.11
CA HIS A 289 -2.88 -10.85 3.19
C HIS A 289 -2.56 -9.37 2.93
N ASN A 290 -2.62 -8.97 1.66
CA ASN A 290 -2.46 -7.56 1.26
C ASN A 290 -3.52 -7.17 0.23
N ARG A 291 -4.79 -7.16 0.64
CA ARG A 291 -5.90 -6.76 -0.23
C ARG A 291 -5.81 -5.29 -0.59
N ALA A 292 -6.03 -4.98 -1.86
CA ALA A 292 -6.07 -3.61 -2.33
C ALA A 292 -7.29 -2.86 -1.77
N TRP A 293 -7.10 -1.56 -1.54
CA TRP A 293 -8.15 -0.62 -1.16
C TRP A 293 -7.88 0.76 -1.77
N PRO A 294 -8.97 1.52 -2.09
CA PRO A 294 -8.83 2.82 -2.74
C PRO A 294 -8.37 3.88 -1.76
N TYR A 295 -7.14 4.37 -1.91
CA TYR A 295 -6.57 5.44 -1.09
C TYR A 295 -7.27 6.77 -1.36
N GLY A 296 -7.59 7.52 -0.31
CA GLY A 296 -8.26 8.82 -0.44
C GLY A 296 -9.77 8.75 -0.75
N ARG A 297 -10.36 7.54 -0.82
CA ARG A 297 -11.81 7.38 -1.03
C ARG A 297 -12.56 7.30 0.30
N ARG A 298 -13.83 7.71 0.25
CA ARG A 298 -14.73 7.59 1.39
C ARG A 298 -15.10 6.14 1.64
N ALA A 299 -15.15 5.75 2.90
CA ALA A 299 -15.51 4.40 3.33
C ALA A 299 -16.31 4.43 4.62
N LEU A 300 -17.03 3.35 4.88
CA LEU A 300 -17.80 3.12 6.09
C LEU A 300 -17.22 1.94 6.85
N LEU A 301 -16.78 2.20 8.07
CA LEU A 301 -16.36 1.19 9.05
C LEU A 301 -17.52 0.91 10.00
N GLU A 302 -18.09 -0.27 9.90
CA GLU A 302 -19.26 -0.66 10.68
C GLU A 302 -19.25 -2.14 11.01
N GLY A 303 -19.60 -2.47 12.25
CA GLY A 303 -19.67 -3.86 12.73
C GLY A 303 -18.32 -4.57 12.62
N LYS A 304 -18.21 -5.50 11.68
CA LYS A 304 -17.00 -6.30 11.44
C LYS A 304 -16.40 -6.04 10.05
N SER A 305 -16.67 -4.89 9.47
CA SER A 305 -16.21 -4.61 8.10
C SER A 305 -15.93 -3.14 7.83
N LEU A 306 -14.94 -2.92 6.98
CA LEU A 306 -14.66 -1.68 6.28
C LEU A 306 -15.13 -1.84 4.83
N ARG A 307 -15.98 -0.95 4.32
CA ARG A 307 -16.55 -1.02 2.97
C ARG A 307 -16.50 0.34 2.26
N TRP A 308 -16.37 0.28 0.94
CA TRP A 308 -16.43 1.46 0.04
C TRP A 308 -17.24 1.12 -1.21
N ASP A 309 -17.77 2.17 -1.84
CA ASP A 309 -18.51 2.10 -3.10
C ASP A 309 -17.62 2.44 -4.30
#